data_1a9a0c5f643a7f52a3d8ba55d371791f
#
_entry.id   1a9a0c5f643a7f52a3d8ba55d371791f
#
_cell.length_a   1.000
_cell.length_b   1.000
_cell.length_c   1.000
_cell.angle_alpha   90.00
_cell.angle_beta   90.00
_cell.angle_gamma   90.00
#
_symmetry.space_group_name_H-M   'P 1'
#
loop_
_entity.id
_entity.type
_entity.pdbx_description
1 polymer ?
#
loop_
_entity_poly.entity_id
_entity_poly.type
_entity_poly.pdbx_seq_one_letter_code
_entity_poly.pdbx_strand_id
1 'polypeptide(L)'
;GTGKSTLLNIISGLIKESSGQVLLNKHNLSNLAEHRRTQIVSRVFQDPSLGTCPSMTVRENLSLALNKGKLLNLRKCLRYKRDFLENLLEGVSLDLKKYLDVQVKFLSGGQRQSLSLIMSCLTNPSVLLLDEHTAALDPKTSNEVIELTNKIVREKNITTLMVTHNLKHALHYGDRLIMLHKGEVVLDVK
;
A
#
# COMPACT_ATOMS: atom_id res chain seq x y z
N GLY A 1 5.93 10.45 19.88
CA GLY A 1 5.33 10.30 18.55
C GLY A 1 4.17 11.25 18.33
N THR A 2 3.97 11.71 17.07
CA THR A 2 2.91 12.68 16.72
C THR A 2 1.54 12.04 16.47
N GLY A 3 1.40 10.70 16.61
CA GLY A 3 0.14 9.98 16.40
C GLY A 3 -0.14 9.52 14.97
N LYS A 4 0.72 9.81 13.98
CA LYS A 4 0.51 9.45 12.57
C LYS A 4 0.30 7.95 12.34
N SER A 5 1.22 7.11 12.80
CA SER A 5 1.11 5.65 12.65
C SER A 5 -0.06 5.08 13.45
N THR A 6 -0.39 5.67 14.62
CA THR A 6 -1.58 5.31 15.38
C THR A 6 -2.86 5.59 14.58
N LEU A 7 -2.94 6.75 13.91
CA LEU A 7 -4.05 7.07 13.03
C LEU A 7 -4.20 6.05 11.89
N LEU A 8 -3.08 5.69 11.22
CA LEU A 8 -3.10 4.66 10.19
C LEU A 8 -3.55 3.30 10.74
N ASN A 9 -3.09 2.93 11.95
CA ASN A 9 -3.50 1.68 12.62
C ASN A 9 -4.99 1.66 12.95
N ILE A 10 -5.57 2.80 13.36
CA ILE A 10 -7.01 2.92 13.61
C ILE A 10 -7.79 2.81 12.29
N ILE A 11 -7.39 3.52 11.24
CA ILE A 11 -8.07 3.46 9.95
C ILE A 11 -8.00 2.07 9.35
N SER A 12 -6.87 1.37 9.46
CA SER A 12 -6.71 -0.02 8.97
C SER A 12 -7.45 -1.05 9.82
N GLY A 13 -7.82 -0.72 11.07
CA GLY A 13 -8.49 -1.61 12.00
C GLY A 13 -7.58 -2.46 12.86
N LEU A 14 -6.25 -2.24 12.81
CA LEU A 14 -5.28 -2.90 13.70
C LEU A 14 -5.43 -2.45 15.16
N ILE A 15 -5.88 -1.23 15.37
CA ILE A 15 -6.17 -0.68 16.70
C ILE A 15 -7.61 -0.16 16.66
N LYS A 16 -8.37 -0.50 17.70
CA LYS A 16 -9.73 0.04 17.88
C LYS A 16 -9.62 1.45 18.47
N GLU A 17 -10.41 2.38 17.93
CA GLU A 17 -10.56 3.72 18.47
C GLU A 17 -11.15 3.70 19.89
N SER A 18 -10.65 4.56 20.79
CA SER A 18 -11.20 4.74 22.13
C SER A 18 -12.50 5.55 22.10
N SER A 19 -12.64 6.44 21.13
CA SER A 19 -13.83 7.28 20.89
C SER A 19 -13.87 7.71 19.42
N GLY A 20 -15.02 8.20 18.96
CA GLY A 20 -15.22 8.59 17.58
C GLY A 20 -15.55 7.42 16.66
N GLN A 21 -15.36 7.60 15.36
CA GLN A 21 -15.69 6.59 14.35
C GLN A 21 -14.89 6.79 13.07
N VAL A 22 -14.66 5.72 12.33
CA VAL A 22 -14.05 5.74 10.99
C VAL A 22 -15.15 5.57 9.95
N LEU A 23 -15.38 6.59 9.14
CA LEU A 23 -16.40 6.61 8.11
C LEU A 23 -15.79 6.57 6.71
N LEU A 24 -16.32 5.73 5.83
CA LEU A 24 -16.05 5.73 4.40
C LEU A 24 -17.37 5.82 3.65
N ASN A 25 -17.58 6.88 2.87
CA ASN A 25 -18.84 7.13 2.15
C ASN A 25 -20.08 6.98 3.04
N LYS A 26 -20.04 7.54 4.25
CA LYS A 26 -21.08 7.44 5.31
C LYS A 26 -21.23 6.05 5.95
N HIS A 27 -20.52 5.03 5.49
CA HIS A 27 -20.52 3.72 6.13
C HIS A 27 -19.50 3.67 7.27
N ASN A 28 -19.93 3.24 8.44
CA ASN A 28 -19.06 3.12 9.61
C ASN A 28 -18.22 1.84 9.51
N LEU A 29 -16.89 2.01 9.44
CA LEU A 29 -15.93 0.92 9.41
C LEU A 29 -15.52 0.43 10.80
N SER A 30 -15.82 1.20 11.86
CA SER A 30 -15.38 0.90 13.23
C SER A 30 -15.83 -0.48 13.74
N ASN A 31 -16.99 -0.94 13.28
CA ASN A 31 -17.57 -2.22 13.69
C ASN A 31 -17.21 -3.39 12.73
N LEU A 32 -16.46 -3.12 11.67
CA LEU A 32 -16.03 -4.18 10.76
C LEU A 32 -14.87 -4.98 11.35
N ALA A 33 -14.98 -6.30 11.28
CA ALA A 33 -13.87 -7.18 11.57
C ALA A 33 -12.66 -6.86 10.67
N GLU A 34 -11.45 -6.98 11.20
CA GLU A 34 -10.18 -6.61 10.52
C GLU A 34 -10.09 -7.22 9.11
N HIS A 35 -10.39 -8.53 8.97
CA HIS A 35 -10.32 -9.22 7.67
C HIS A 35 -11.28 -8.66 6.62
N ARG A 36 -12.42 -8.07 7.02
CA ARG A 36 -13.34 -7.38 6.11
C ARG A 36 -12.84 -5.98 5.79
N ARG A 37 -12.29 -5.28 6.79
CA ARG A 37 -11.74 -3.93 6.60
C ARG A 37 -10.55 -3.95 5.65
N THR A 38 -9.68 -4.98 5.70
CA THR A 38 -8.54 -5.12 4.78
C THR A 38 -8.92 -5.31 3.31
N GLN A 39 -10.17 -5.64 3.00
CA GLN A 39 -10.67 -5.68 1.62
C GLN A 39 -10.97 -4.28 1.06
N ILE A 40 -11.27 -3.33 1.94
CA ILE A 40 -11.65 -1.95 1.62
C ILE A 40 -10.45 -1.01 1.76
N VAL A 41 -9.66 -1.22 2.81
CA VAL A 41 -8.49 -0.42 3.18
C VAL A 41 -7.24 -1.25 2.99
N SER A 42 -6.36 -0.86 2.09
CA SER A 42 -5.04 -1.46 1.92
C SER A 42 -3.96 -0.59 2.52
N ARG A 43 -2.84 -1.19 2.92
CA ARG A 43 -1.70 -0.47 3.49
C ARG A 43 -0.40 -0.91 2.86
N VAL A 44 0.46 0.06 2.58
CA VAL A 44 1.87 -0.11 2.26
C VAL A 44 2.68 0.34 3.46
N PHE A 45 3.53 -0.53 3.97
CA PHE A 45 4.35 -0.28 5.14
C PHE A 45 5.68 0.36 4.75
N GLN A 46 6.34 0.98 5.71
CA GLN A 46 7.70 1.49 5.58
C GLN A 46 8.69 0.35 5.29
N ASP A 47 8.55 -0.78 5.99
CA ASP A 47 9.27 -2.02 5.69
C ASP A 47 8.44 -2.89 4.75
N PRO A 48 8.87 -3.10 3.49
CA PRO A 48 8.13 -3.91 2.52
C PRO A 48 8.03 -5.39 2.92
N SER A 49 8.85 -5.89 3.85
CA SER A 49 8.76 -7.27 4.34
C SER A 49 7.46 -7.56 5.08
N LEU A 50 6.82 -6.53 5.64
CA LEU A 50 5.51 -6.64 6.30
C LEU A 50 4.35 -6.82 5.30
N GLY A 51 4.55 -6.43 4.05
CA GLY A 51 3.56 -6.54 2.97
C GLY A 51 3.83 -7.67 1.97
N THR A 52 4.94 -8.39 2.10
CA THR A 52 5.38 -9.44 1.17
C THR A 52 5.82 -10.69 1.91
N CYS A 53 5.89 -11.82 1.21
CA CYS A 53 6.49 -13.05 1.72
C CYS A 53 7.90 -13.21 1.11
N PRO A 54 8.99 -12.92 1.85
CA PRO A 54 10.35 -12.86 1.31
C PRO A 54 10.86 -14.18 0.74
N SER A 55 10.41 -15.32 1.27
CA SER A 55 10.79 -16.66 0.83
C SER A 55 10.07 -17.14 -0.44
N MET A 56 8.99 -16.46 -0.81
CA MET A 56 8.21 -16.74 -2.02
C MET A 56 8.72 -15.89 -3.20
N THR A 57 8.47 -16.38 -4.42
CA THR A 57 8.76 -15.64 -5.65
C THR A 57 7.82 -14.43 -5.81
N VAL A 58 8.18 -13.49 -6.70
CA VAL A 58 7.31 -12.36 -7.08
C VAL A 58 5.96 -12.89 -7.58
N ARG A 59 5.97 -13.90 -8.45
CA ARG A 59 4.75 -14.53 -8.98
C ARG A 59 3.84 -15.08 -7.89
N GLU A 60 4.41 -15.77 -6.90
CA GLU A 60 3.66 -16.32 -5.78
C GLU A 60 3.06 -15.21 -4.90
N ASN A 61 3.82 -14.17 -4.60
CA ASN A 61 3.35 -13.00 -3.86
C ASN A 61 2.17 -12.31 -4.58
N LEU A 62 2.30 -12.03 -5.89
CA LEU A 62 1.20 -11.46 -6.70
C LEU A 62 -0.03 -12.36 -6.70
N SER A 63 0.18 -13.68 -6.82
CA SER A 63 -0.90 -14.66 -6.81
C SER A 63 -1.66 -14.68 -5.48
N LEU A 64 -0.96 -14.57 -4.35
CA LEU A 64 -1.58 -14.43 -3.03
C LEU A 64 -2.40 -13.14 -2.94
N ALA A 65 -1.86 -12.01 -3.39
CA ALA A 65 -2.53 -10.72 -3.36
C ALA A 65 -3.82 -10.72 -4.20
N LEU A 66 -3.82 -11.34 -5.38
CA LEU A 66 -5.00 -11.50 -6.24
C LEU A 66 -6.13 -12.35 -5.63
N ASN A 67 -5.78 -13.19 -4.65
CA ASN A 67 -6.74 -14.04 -3.94
C ASN A 67 -7.12 -13.50 -2.55
N LYS A 68 -6.66 -12.30 -2.20
CA LYS A 68 -7.02 -11.63 -0.94
C LYS A 68 -8.54 -11.58 -0.76
N GLY A 69 -9.01 -12.05 0.38
CA GLY A 69 -10.45 -12.08 0.72
C GLY A 69 -11.26 -13.20 0.09
N LYS A 70 -10.66 -14.09 -0.70
CA LYS A 70 -11.31 -15.30 -1.22
C LYS A 70 -10.98 -16.47 -0.31
N LEU A 71 -11.96 -17.41 -0.15
CA LEU A 71 -11.72 -18.69 0.53
C LEU A 71 -10.53 -19.39 -0.13
N LEU A 72 -9.52 -19.70 0.67
CA LEU A 72 -8.23 -20.21 0.22
C LEU A 72 -8.36 -21.57 -0.46
N ASN A 73 -8.30 -21.57 -1.77
CA ASN A 73 -7.89 -22.74 -2.52
C ASN A 73 -6.43 -22.54 -2.95
N LEU A 74 -5.48 -22.84 -2.05
CA LEU A 74 -4.06 -22.67 -2.26
C LEU A 74 -3.56 -23.29 -3.57
N ARG A 75 -4.18 -24.41 -4.01
CA ARG A 75 -3.84 -25.04 -5.31
C ARG A 75 -4.23 -24.18 -6.52
N LYS A 76 -5.28 -23.36 -6.41
CA LYS A 76 -5.68 -22.42 -7.48
C LYS A 76 -4.94 -21.08 -7.38
N CYS A 77 -4.50 -20.68 -6.20
CA CYS A 77 -3.77 -19.42 -5.99
C CYS A 77 -2.51 -19.30 -6.85
N LEU A 78 -1.78 -20.38 -7.08
CA LEU A 78 -0.49 -20.37 -7.77
C LEU A 78 -0.62 -20.62 -9.30
N ARG A 79 -1.83 -20.65 -9.87
CA ARG A 79 -2.07 -21.02 -11.28
C ARG A 79 -2.27 -19.84 -12.24
N TYR A 80 -1.94 -18.63 -11.83
CA TYR A 80 -1.99 -17.51 -12.78
C TYR A 80 -0.94 -17.68 -13.88
N LYS A 81 -1.39 -17.52 -15.14
CA LYS A 81 -0.48 -17.61 -16.30
C LYS A 81 0.56 -16.49 -16.22
N ARG A 82 1.76 -16.80 -16.68
CA ARG A 82 2.89 -15.86 -16.70
C ARG A 82 2.53 -14.56 -17.41
N ASP A 83 1.96 -14.67 -18.62
CA ASP A 83 1.58 -13.52 -19.44
C ASP A 83 0.60 -12.57 -18.70
N PHE A 84 -0.35 -13.12 -17.95
CA PHE A 84 -1.27 -12.32 -17.14
C PHE A 84 -0.53 -11.53 -16.04
N LEU A 85 0.43 -12.16 -15.37
CA LEU A 85 1.22 -11.48 -14.33
C LEU A 85 2.20 -10.48 -14.93
N GLU A 86 2.76 -10.75 -16.10
CA GLU A 86 3.60 -9.80 -16.84
C GLU A 86 2.82 -8.56 -17.25
N ASN A 87 1.57 -8.73 -17.70
CA ASN A 87 0.67 -7.61 -18.04
C ASN A 87 0.33 -6.76 -16.81
N LEU A 88 0.16 -7.38 -15.62
CA LEU A 88 -0.04 -6.62 -14.37
C LEU A 88 1.15 -5.73 -14.00
N LEU A 89 2.35 -6.11 -14.44
CA LEU A 89 3.60 -5.38 -14.20
C LEU A 89 3.96 -4.44 -15.36
N GLU A 90 3.07 -4.29 -16.35
CA GLU A 90 3.31 -3.43 -17.49
C GLU A 90 3.35 -1.96 -17.08
N GLY A 91 4.37 -1.25 -17.56
CA GLY A 91 4.57 0.16 -17.19
C GLY A 91 5.05 0.40 -15.76
N VAL A 92 5.39 -0.67 -15.02
CA VAL A 92 6.08 -0.55 -13.73
C VAL A 92 7.57 -0.34 -13.99
N SER A 93 8.10 0.79 -13.52
CA SER A 93 9.55 1.02 -13.44
C SER A 93 10.20 -0.09 -12.59
N LEU A 94 11.52 -0.28 -12.71
CA LEU A 94 12.29 -1.29 -11.97
C LEU A 94 12.20 -2.73 -12.50
N ASP A 95 11.67 -2.93 -13.71
CA ASP A 95 11.75 -4.20 -14.47
C ASP A 95 11.27 -5.46 -13.70
N LEU A 96 10.27 -5.34 -12.82
CA LEU A 96 9.77 -6.45 -12.00
C LEU A 96 9.35 -7.68 -12.83
N LYS A 97 9.00 -7.51 -14.10
CA LYS A 97 8.69 -8.61 -15.03
C LYS A 97 9.82 -9.65 -15.13
N LYS A 98 11.08 -9.21 -15.11
CA LYS A 98 12.26 -10.08 -15.20
C LYS A 98 12.45 -10.92 -13.96
N TYR A 99 11.85 -10.53 -12.83
CA TYR A 99 12.06 -11.15 -11.53
C TYR A 99 10.88 -12.01 -11.07
N LEU A 100 9.92 -12.34 -11.96
CA LEU A 100 8.71 -13.10 -11.59
C LEU A 100 9.03 -14.42 -10.86
N ASP A 101 10.08 -15.13 -11.25
CA ASP A 101 10.49 -16.39 -10.67
C ASP A 101 11.62 -16.27 -9.62
N VAL A 102 11.97 -15.03 -9.24
CA VAL A 102 12.97 -14.73 -8.21
C VAL A 102 12.26 -14.55 -6.86
N GLN A 103 12.86 -15.09 -5.80
CA GLN A 103 12.37 -14.88 -4.43
C GLN A 103 12.51 -13.40 -4.04
N VAL A 104 11.50 -12.87 -3.36
CA VAL A 104 11.41 -11.45 -2.98
C VAL A 104 12.60 -11.00 -2.12
N LYS A 105 13.18 -11.87 -1.31
CA LYS A 105 14.38 -11.55 -0.51
C LYS A 105 15.60 -11.13 -1.35
N PHE A 106 15.66 -11.52 -2.63
CA PHE A 106 16.76 -11.16 -3.53
C PHE A 106 16.51 -9.89 -4.34
N LEU A 107 15.33 -9.28 -4.22
CA LEU A 107 15.01 -8.00 -4.85
C LEU A 107 15.73 -6.85 -4.15
N SER A 108 15.98 -5.75 -4.88
CA SER A 108 16.40 -4.49 -4.27
C SER A 108 15.30 -3.90 -3.37
N GLY A 109 15.65 -2.94 -2.50
CA GLY A 109 14.70 -2.25 -1.64
C GLY A 109 13.54 -1.62 -2.43
N GLY A 110 13.87 -0.89 -3.51
CA GLY A 110 12.86 -0.27 -4.38
C GLY A 110 11.98 -1.27 -5.11
N GLN A 111 12.55 -2.37 -5.60
CA GLN A 111 11.78 -3.45 -6.23
C GLN A 111 10.80 -4.10 -5.24
N ARG A 112 11.23 -4.36 -4.01
CA ARG A 112 10.34 -4.87 -2.95
C ARG A 112 9.23 -3.89 -2.62
N GLN A 113 9.56 -2.61 -2.52
CA GLN A 113 8.59 -1.57 -2.21
C GLN A 113 7.56 -1.41 -3.33
N SER A 114 8.00 -1.40 -4.60
CA SER A 114 7.11 -1.37 -5.75
C SER A 114 6.21 -2.60 -5.81
N LEU A 115 6.74 -3.79 -5.51
CA LEU A 115 5.94 -5.02 -5.43
C LEU A 115 4.86 -4.91 -4.34
N SER A 116 5.23 -4.45 -3.13
CA SER A 116 4.29 -4.24 -2.02
C SER A 116 3.18 -3.26 -2.37
N LEU A 117 3.51 -2.15 -3.05
CA LEU A 117 2.55 -1.18 -3.54
C LEU A 117 1.59 -1.80 -4.56
N ILE A 118 2.10 -2.48 -5.58
CA ILE A 118 1.28 -3.13 -6.60
C ILE A 118 0.32 -4.13 -5.95
N MET A 119 0.84 -5.02 -5.09
CA MET A 119 0.04 -6.02 -4.38
C MET A 119 -1.10 -5.37 -3.58
N SER A 120 -0.82 -4.24 -2.93
CA SER A 120 -1.81 -3.49 -2.14
C SER A 120 -2.94 -2.91 -3.01
N CYS A 121 -2.67 -2.65 -4.29
CA CYS A 121 -3.62 -2.06 -5.24
C CYS A 121 -4.31 -3.06 -6.17
N LEU A 122 -3.92 -4.37 -6.15
CA LEU A 122 -4.50 -5.39 -7.05
C LEU A 122 -5.98 -5.64 -6.82
N THR A 123 -6.47 -5.50 -5.60
CA THR A 123 -7.88 -5.71 -5.24
C THR A 123 -8.73 -4.45 -5.36
N ASN A 124 -8.19 -3.38 -5.95
CA ASN A 124 -8.84 -2.08 -6.09
C ASN A 124 -9.44 -1.58 -4.76
N PRO A 125 -8.62 -1.34 -3.73
CA PRO A 125 -9.10 -0.86 -2.45
C PRO A 125 -9.74 0.53 -2.60
N SER A 126 -10.72 0.86 -1.75
CA SER A 126 -11.30 2.20 -1.70
C SER A 126 -10.35 3.21 -1.05
N VAL A 127 -9.51 2.72 -0.12
CA VAL A 127 -8.54 3.54 0.60
C VAL A 127 -7.18 2.87 0.59
N LEU A 128 -6.13 3.63 0.27
CA LEU A 128 -4.73 3.23 0.35
C LEU A 128 -4.04 4.04 1.44
N LEU A 129 -3.42 3.35 2.40
CA LEU A 129 -2.62 3.94 3.45
C LEU A 129 -1.13 3.74 3.11
N LEU A 130 -0.38 4.83 3.05
CA LEU A 130 1.04 4.83 2.76
C LEU A 130 1.80 5.34 3.99
N ASP A 131 2.55 4.47 4.64
CA ASP A 131 3.28 4.78 5.87
C ASP A 131 4.77 4.93 5.57
N GLU A 132 5.22 6.15 5.26
CA GLU A 132 6.62 6.50 4.97
C GLU A 132 7.29 5.54 3.96
N HIS A 133 6.52 5.07 3.00
CA HIS A 133 6.86 3.95 2.11
C HIS A 133 8.08 4.17 1.19
N THR A 134 8.66 5.37 1.17
CA THR A 134 9.87 5.70 0.42
C THR A 134 11.05 6.12 1.31
N ALA A 135 10.87 6.15 2.65
CA ALA A 135 11.85 6.74 3.56
C ALA A 135 13.19 5.97 3.63
N ALA A 136 13.15 4.65 3.41
CA ALA A 136 14.33 3.78 3.46
C ALA A 136 15.05 3.62 2.09
N LEU A 137 14.63 4.36 1.06
CA LEU A 137 15.16 4.26 -0.29
C LEU A 137 16.13 5.41 -0.58
N ASP A 138 17.07 5.17 -1.49
CA ASP A 138 17.89 6.23 -2.04
C ASP A 138 17.02 7.24 -2.83
N PRO A 139 17.49 8.50 -3.03
CA PRO A 139 16.67 9.57 -3.61
C PRO A 139 16.13 9.23 -5.01
N LYS A 140 16.91 8.57 -5.85
CA LYS A 140 16.47 8.19 -7.21
C LYS A 140 15.35 7.15 -7.16
N THR A 141 15.57 6.08 -6.46
CA THR A 141 14.58 5.00 -6.29
C THR A 141 13.33 5.50 -5.56
N SER A 142 13.48 6.40 -4.56
CA SER A 142 12.36 7.04 -3.88
C SER A 142 11.47 7.80 -4.87
N ASN A 143 12.05 8.57 -5.80
CA ASN A 143 11.31 9.28 -6.83
C ASN A 143 10.59 8.30 -7.79
N GLU A 144 11.25 7.23 -8.21
CA GLU A 144 10.63 6.22 -9.07
C GLU A 144 9.42 5.54 -8.40
N VAL A 145 9.53 5.22 -7.10
CA VAL A 145 8.43 4.61 -6.34
C VAL A 145 7.28 5.59 -6.11
N ILE A 146 7.56 6.86 -5.81
CA ILE A 146 6.49 7.85 -5.60
C ILE A 146 5.76 8.19 -6.91
N GLU A 147 6.47 8.25 -8.05
CA GLU A 147 5.86 8.42 -9.37
C GLU A 147 4.95 7.23 -9.71
N LEU A 148 5.42 6.00 -9.48
CA LEU A 148 4.60 4.80 -9.63
C LEU A 148 3.36 4.85 -8.73
N THR A 149 3.53 5.29 -7.49
CA THR A 149 2.42 5.47 -6.54
C THR A 149 1.38 6.45 -7.09
N ASN A 150 1.82 7.62 -7.53
CA ASN A 150 0.94 8.64 -8.09
C ASN A 150 0.20 8.13 -9.33
N LYS A 151 0.91 7.46 -10.24
CA LYS A 151 0.31 6.84 -11.44
C LYS A 151 -0.82 5.89 -11.05
N ILE A 152 -0.55 4.90 -10.19
CA ILE A 152 -1.55 3.89 -9.79
C ILE A 152 -2.74 4.54 -9.08
N VAL A 153 -2.49 5.48 -8.16
CA VAL A 153 -3.53 6.18 -7.39
C VAL A 153 -4.46 6.97 -8.31
N ARG A 154 -3.90 7.72 -9.27
CA ARG A 154 -4.68 8.53 -10.23
C ARG A 154 -5.45 7.66 -11.23
N GLU A 155 -4.81 6.64 -11.82
CA GLU A 155 -5.44 5.74 -12.79
C GLU A 155 -6.60 4.95 -12.17
N LYS A 156 -6.45 4.51 -10.92
CA LYS A 156 -7.47 3.72 -10.20
C LYS A 156 -8.42 4.56 -9.34
N ASN A 157 -8.22 5.88 -9.30
CA ASN A 157 -9.00 6.83 -8.48
C ASN A 157 -9.12 6.38 -7.00
N ILE A 158 -8.00 6.00 -6.39
CA ILE A 158 -7.96 5.49 -5.02
C ILE A 158 -7.79 6.66 -4.04
N THR A 159 -8.69 6.79 -3.05
CA THR A 159 -8.48 7.71 -1.93
C THR A 159 -7.23 7.31 -1.15
N THR A 160 -6.24 8.19 -1.08
CA THR A 160 -4.93 7.84 -0.49
C THR A 160 -4.59 8.75 0.67
N LEU A 161 -4.18 8.15 1.79
CA LEU A 161 -3.60 8.84 2.93
C LEU A 161 -2.12 8.49 3.02
N MET A 162 -1.26 9.47 2.73
CA MET A 162 0.19 9.30 2.75
C MET A 162 0.79 10.00 3.96
N VAL A 163 1.52 9.24 4.78
CA VAL A 163 2.41 9.79 5.80
C VAL A 163 3.80 9.91 5.20
N THR A 164 4.38 11.10 5.26
CA THR A 164 5.73 11.36 4.76
C THR A 164 6.43 12.44 5.58
N HIS A 165 7.75 12.37 5.66
CA HIS A 165 8.61 13.45 6.16
C HIS A 165 9.11 14.36 5.02
N ASN A 166 8.91 13.99 3.77
CA ASN A 166 9.31 14.76 2.61
C ASN A 166 8.20 15.76 2.22
N LEU A 167 8.36 17.00 2.65
CA LEU A 167 7.42 18.08 2.35
C LEU A 167 7.26 18.33 0.84
N LYS A 168 8.32 18.15 0.04
CA LYS A 168 8.23 18.30 -1.42
C LYS A 168 7.27 17.27 -2.01
N HIS A 169 7.36 16.02 -1.58
CA HIS A 169 6.41 14.98 -2.01
C HIS A 169 4.98 15.28 -1.54
N ALA A 170 4.80 15.73 -0.29
CA ALA A 170 3.49 16.07 0.23
C ALA A 170 2.82 17.20 -0.57
N LEU A 171 3.57 18.26 -0.91
CA LEU A 171 3.07 19.41 -1.67
C LEU A 171 2.87 19.11 -3.16
N HIS A 172 3.71 18.25 -3.74
CA HIS A 172 3.65 17.97 -5.19
C HIS A 172 2.57 16.95 -5.56
N TYR A 173 2.36 15.93 -4.72
CA TYR A 173 1.46 14.81 -5.02
C TYR A 173 0.15 14.84 -4.23
N GLY A 174 0.09 15.59 -3.11
CA GLY A 174 -1.10 15.70 -2.27
C GLY A 174 -2.09 16.75 -2.76
N ASP A 175 -3.38 16.43 -2.70
CA ASP A 175 -4.47 17.39 -2.93
C ASP A 175 -4.88 18.11 -1.62
N ARG A 176 -4.42 17.61 -0.47
CA ARG A 176 -4.69 18.14 0.87
C ARG A 176 -3.53 17.81 1.79
N LEU A 177 -3.06 18.78 2.56
CA LEU A 177 -2.00 18.64 3.55
C LEU A 177 -2.56 18.77 4.97
N ILE A 178 -2.32 17.75 5.80
CA ILE A 178 -2.71 17.73 7.20
C ILE A 178 -1.46 17.59 8.06
N MET A 179 -1.26 18.49 9.02
CA MET A 179 -0.15 18.40 9.96
C MET A 179 -0.69 17.99 11.35
N LEU A 180 -0.05 16.94 11.91
CA LEU A 180 -0.35 16.46 13.25
C LEU A 180 0.77 16.84 14.23
N HIS A 181 0.39 17.39 15.37
CA HIS A 181 1.29 17.66 16.49
C HIS A 181 0.67 17.16 17.79
N LYS A 182 1.36 16.29 18.54
CA LYS A 182 0.90 15.69 19.80
C LYS A 182 -0.51 15.09 19.75
N GLY A 183 -0.88 14.50 18.61
CA GLY A 183 -2.19 13.86 18.41
C GLY A 183 -3.28 14.81 17.92
N GLU A 184 -3.02 16.09 17.79
CA GLU A 184 -3.98 17.09 17.31
C GLU A 184 -3.67 17.55 15.89
N VAL A 185 -4.70 17.92 15.13
CA VAL A 185 -4.55 18.54 13.80
C VAL A 185 -4.27 20.02 14.01
N VAL A 186 -3.04 20.45 13.63
CA VAL A 186 -2.61 21.86 13.78
C VAL A 186 -2.62 22.62 12.45
N LEU A 187 -2.69 21.92 11.33
CA LEU A 187 -2.83 22.49 10.00
C LEU A 187 -3.65 21.56 9.11
N ASP A 188 -4.56 22.15 8.33
CA ASP A 188 -5.37 21.45 7.34
C ASP A 188 -5.61 22.40 6.16
N VAL A 189 -4.94 22.14 5.02
CA VAL A 189 -4.98 22.99 3.82
C VAL A 189 -5.19 22.14 2.58
N LYS A 190 -5.93 22.69 1.61
CA LYS A 190 -6.17 22.12 0.28
C LYS A 190 -5.35 22.83 -0.76
#